data_116729d2a09c08eece1bcfe9af6248b8
#
_entry.id   116729d2a09c08eece1bcfe9af6248b8
#
_cell.length_a   1.000
_cell.length_b   1.000
_cell.length_c   1.000
_cell.angle_alpha   90.00
_cell.angle_beta   90.00
_cell.angle_gamma   90.00
#
_symmetry.space_group_name_H-M   'P 1'
#
loop_
_entity.id
_entity.type
_entity.pdbx_description
1 polymer ?
#
loop_
_entity_poly.entity_id
_entity_poly.type
_entity_poly.pdbx_seq_one_letter_code
_entity_poly.pdbx_strand_id
1 'polypeptide(L)'
;MGSEMCIRDRVYPFSAIIGQEEMNFAALMNIIDPNIGGIMVMGDRGTGKSTTVRALVDLLPLIEVVQDDPFMSSPTDPNLMSPDVLSAFRAGENIPTTKVRINMVDLPLGATEDRVCGTIDIEKALTEGTKAFEPGLLAKANRGILYVDEVNLLDDHLVDVLLDSAASGWNTVEREGISICHPARFILIGSGNPEEGELRPQLLDRFGMHAQIKTVKLPEERVQVVEERTEFDSSPKEFRSKYDDKQAEVINKVTLARALLPEVEVPMDIRLKVSQVCAELDVDGLRGDLVTTRAARAAAAFRGSKIVTDEDVYAVITLCLRHRLRKDPMASIDEGSRVLEVFSAVFGYEQ
;
A
#
# COMPACT_ATOMS: atom_id res chain seq x y z
N MET A 1 22.79 -5.95 -15.54
CA MET A 1 21.81 -6.65 -16.40
C MET A 1 21.63 -8.13 -16.07
N GLY A 2 22.62 -8.89 -15.61
CA GLY A 2 22.48 -10.33 -15.33
C GLY A 2 21.81 -10.69 -13.99
N SER A 3 21.95 -9.87 -12.93
CA SER A 3 21.42 -10.19 -11.60
C SER A 3 19.92 -9.85 -11.44
N GLU A 4 19.44 -8.79 -12.06
CA GLU A 4 18.04 -8.38 -11.99
C GLU A 4 17.11 -9.33 -12.77
N MET A 5 17.57 -9.86 -13.90
CA MET A 5 16.82 -10.85 -14.69
C MET A 5 16.66 -12.18 -13.92
N CYS A 6 17.66 -12.55 -13.10
CA CYS A 6 17.61 -13.78 -12.31
C CYS A 6 16.66 -13.71 -11.10
N ILE A 7 16.44 -12.51 -10.56
CA ILE A 7 15.51 -12.29 -9.42
C ILE A 7 14.06 -12.31 -9.90
N ARG A 8 13.77 -11.71 -11.06
CA ARG A 8 12.43 -11.62 -11.64
C ARG A 8 11.86 -12.99 -11.99
N ASP A 9 12.68 -13.89 -12.51
CA ASP A 9 12.26 -15.25 -12.91
C ASP A 9 11.76 -16.07 -11.69
N ARG A 10 11.99 -15.60 -10.46
CA ARG A 10 11.60 -16.22 -9.20
C ARG A 10 10.43 -15.54 -8.46
N VAL A 11 9.84 -14.48 -9.04
CA VAL A 11 8.64 -13.86 -8.46
C VAL A 11 7.40 -14.60 -8.94
N TYR A 12 6.56 -15.02 -8.00
CA TYR A 12 5.30 -15.71 -8.30
C TYR A 12 4.33 -14.75 -9.01
N PRO A 13 3.62 -15.14 -10.09
CA PRO A 13 2.70 -14.25 -10.79
C PRO A 13 1.52 -13.86 -9.89
N PHE A 14 1.18 -12.57 -9.85
CA PHE A 14 0.03 -12.09 -9.07
C PHE A 14 -1.29 -12.74 -9.50
N SER A 15 -1.48 -12.91 -10.80
CA SER A 15 -2.68 -13.52 -11.38
C SER A 15 -2.83 -15.03 -11.10
N ALA A 16 -1.80 -15.66 -10.50
CA ALA A 16 -1.83 -17.08 -10.08
C ALA A 16 -2.13 -17.24 -8.58
N ILE A 17 -2.32 -16.16 -7.83
CA ILE A 17 -2.58 -16.21 -6.39
C ILE A 17 -4.03 -16.65 -6.15
N ILE A 18 -4.20 -17.67 -5.30
CA ILE A 18 -5.49 -18.27 -4.96
C ILE A 18 -5.84 -17.97 -3.50
N GLY A 19 -7.11 -17.68 -3.23
CA GLY A 19 -7.67 -17.60 -1.88
C GLY A 19 -7.28 -16.36 -1.08
N GLN A 20 -6.84 -15.28 -1.74
CA GLN A 20 -6.45 -14.02 -1.09
C GLN A 20 -7.15 -12.80 -1.71
N GLU A 21 -8.42 -12.95 -2.03
CA GLU A 21 -9.19 -11.95 -2.78
C GLU A 21 -9.23 -10.59 -2.08
N GLU A 22 -9.47 -10.57 -0.75
CA GLU A 22 -9.50 -9.33 0.02
C GLU A 22 -8.16 -8.58 -0.04
N MET A 23 -7.05 -9.29 0.18
CA MET A 23 -5.72 -8.69 0.12
C MET A 23 -5.38 -8.20 -1.27
N ASN A 24 -5.65 -9.03 -2.29
CA ASN A 24 -5.39 -8.70 -3.68
C ASN A 24 -6.16 -7.46 -4.09
N PHE A 25 -7.44 -7.39 -3.75
CA PHE A 25 -8.29 -6.26 -4.07
C PHE A 25 -7.86 -4.99 -3.32
N ALA A 26 -7.62 -5.08 -2.01
CA ALA A 26 -7.13 -3.95 -1.21
C ALA A 26 -5.80 -3.41 -1.74
N ALA A 27 -4.89 -4.29 -2.16
CA ALA A 27 -3.61 -3.92 -2.75
C ALA A 27 -3.78 -3.19 -4.08
N LEU A 28 -4.65 -3.69 -4.98
CA LEU A 28 -4.95 -3.03 -6.25
C LEU A 28 -5.55 -1.64 -6.03
N MET A 29 -6.47 -1.47 -5.05
CA MET A 29 -7.03 -0.15 -4.73
C MET A 29 -5.96 0.83 -4.27
N ASN A 30 -5.02 0.41 -3.42
CA ASN A 30 -3.91 1.26 -2.97
C ASN A 30 -2.88 1.55 -4.08
N ILE A 31 -2.71 0.65 -5.05
CA ILE A 31 -1.89 0.92 -6.25
C ILE A 31 -2.56 1.97 -7.13
N ILE A 32 -3.89 1.93 -7.27
CA ILE A 32 -4.65 2.90 -8.07
C ILE A 32 -4.65 4.27 -7.39
N ASP A 33 -4.99 4.32 -6.08
CA ASP A 33 -4.94 5.54 -5.28
C ASP A 33 -4.09 5.38 -4.01
N PRO A 34 -2.80 5.76 -4.03
CA PRO A 34 -1.94 5.71 -2.85
C PRO A 34 -2.44 6.55 -1.66
N ASN A 35 -3.34 7.53 -1.89
CA ASN A 35 -3.89 8.36 -0.82
C ASN A 35 -4.92 7.62 0.06
N ILE A 36 -5.27 6.39 -0.26
CA ILE A 36 -6.06 5.51 0.62
C ILE A 36 -5.32 5.31 1.95
N GLY A 37 -3.98 5.21 1.93
CA GLY A 37 -3.16 5.23 3.14
C GLY A 37 -2.65 3.87 3.59
N GLY A 38 -2.46 2.94 2.65
CA GLY A 38 -1.84 1.65 2.92
C GLY A 38 -2.79 0.56 3.41
N ILE A 39 -2.23 -0.61 3.67
CA ILE A 39 -2.99 -1.82 4.00
C ILE A 39 -2.36 -2.52 5.20
N MET A 40 -3.17 -2.87 6.17
CA MET A 40 -2.84 -3.86 7.19
C MET A 40 -3.40 -5.22 6.79
N VAL A 41 -2.54 -6.23 6.67
CA VAL A 41 -2.90 -7.60 6.29
C VAL A 41 -2.76 -8.51 7.48
N MET A 42 -3.87 -8.97 8.03
CA MET A 42 -3.89 -9.91 9.15
C MET A 42 -4.19 -11.31 8.67
N GLY A 43 -3.45 -12.29 9.17
CA GLY A 43 -3.69 -13.70 8.82
C GLY A 43 -2.63 -14.62 9.38
N ASP A 44 -2.94 -15.93 9.40
CA ASP A 44 -2.09 -16.97 9.95
C ASP A 44 -0.72 -17.04 9.25
N ARG A 45 0.25 -17.65 9.92
CA ARG A 45 1.56 -17.93 9.32
C ARG A 45 1.42 -18.87 8.13
N GLY A 46 2.27 -18.67 7.11
CA GLY A 46 2.30 -19.55 5.94
C GLY A 46 1.17 -19.35 4.92
N THR A 47 0.34 -18.33 5.08
CA THR A 47 -0.74 -18.01 4.12
C THR A 47 -0.28 -17.31 2.84
N GLY A 48 1.03 -17.09 2.65
CA GLY A 48 1.57 -16.51 1.42
C GLY A 48 1.54 -14.98 1.35
N LYS A 49 1.31 -14.26 2.47
CA LYS A 49 1.28 -12.79 2.52
C LYS A 49 2.47 -12.14 1.81
N SER A 50 3.67 -12.48 2.21
CA SER A 50 4.91 -11.93 1.63
C SER A 50 5.07 -12.27 0.14
N THR A 51 4.62 -13.44 -0.30
CA THR A 51 4.61 -13.85 -1.72
C THR A 51 3.71 -12.92 -2.53
N THR A 52 2.51 -12.66 -2.03
CA THR A 52 1.52 -11.78 -2.68
C THR A 52 2.03 -10.34 -2.77
N VAL A 53 2.61 -9.80 -1.69
CA VAL A 53 3.17 -8.44 -1.74
C VAL A 53 4.30 -8.32 -2.78
N ARG A 54 5.18 -9.31 -2.86
CA ARG A 54 6.24 -9.33 -3.87
C ARG A 54 5.70 -9.44 -5.29
N ALA A 55 4.62 -10.18 -5.49
CA ALA A 55 3.96 -10.30 -6.79
C ALA A 55 3.35 -8.97 -7.28
N LEU A 56 2.96 -8.07 -6.36
CA LEU A 56 2.41 -6.76 -6.71
C LEU A 56 3.39 -5.88 -7.49
N VAL A 57 4.68 -6.01 -7.24
CA VAL A 57 5.71 -5.20 -7.92
C VAL A 57 5.68 -5.40 -9.44
N ASP A 58 5.37 -6.61 -9.89
CA ASP A 58 5.25 -6.91 -11.32
C ASP A 58 4.01 -6.28 -11.99
N LEU A 59 3.05 -5.79 -11.20
CA LEU A 59 1.88 -5.05 -11.70
C LEU A 59 2.16 -3.56 -11.91
N LEU A 60 3.25 -3.05 -11.33
CA LEU A 60 3.54 -1.63 -11.33
C LEU A 60 4.27 -1.22 -12.62
N PRO A 61 3.87 -0.09 -13.23
CA PRO A 61 4.50 0.40 -14.45
C PRO A 61 5.92 0.90 -14.16
N LEU A 62 6.70 1.08 -15.23
CA LEU A 62 7.93 1.86 -15.16
C LEU A 62 7.59 3.31 -14.83
N ILE A 63 8.36 3.92 -13.94
CA ILE A 63 8.26 5.34 -13.62
C ILE A 63 9.47 6.10 -14.12
N GLU A 64 9.26 7.33 -14.51
CA GLU A 64 10.33 8.25 -14.85
C GLU A 64 10.82 8.95 -13.59
N VAL A 65 12.14 8.94 -13.37
CA VAL A 65 12.80 9.53 -12.23
C VAL A 65 13.97 10.40 -12.68
N VAL A 66 14.36 11.33 -11.83
CA VAL A 66 15.58 12.11 -12.04
C VAL A 66 16.78 11.19 -11.89
N GLN A 67 17.69 11.27 -12.87
CA GLN A 67 18.90 10.43 -12.89
C GLN A 67 19.83 10.81 -11.72
N ASP A 68 20.43 9.80 -11.09
CA ASP A 68 21.37 9.94 -9.97
C ASP A 68 20.79 10.65 -8.71
N ASP A 69 19.48 10.84 -8.64
CA ASP A 69 18.81 11.34 -7.43
C ASP A 69 18.49 10.18 -6.45
N PRO A 70 19.02 10.23 -5.22
CA PRO A 70 18.82 9.14 -4.26
C PRO A 70 17.38 9.03 -3.72
N PHE A 71 16.55 10.04 -3.98
CA PHE A 71 15.17 10.11 -3.51
C PHE A 71 14.15 9.70 -4.57
N MET A 72 14.56 9.22 -5.73
CA MET A 72 13.66 8.81 -6.80
C MET A 72 12.67 9.92 -7.20
N SER A 73 13.13 11.16 -7.20
CA SER A 73 12.30 12.35 -7.48
C SER A 73 11.63 12.27 -8.85
N SER A 74 10.40 12.80 -8.91
CA SER A 74 9.69 12.98 -10.18
C SER A 74 10.35 14.11 -11.00
N PRO A 75 10.49 13.98 -12.31
CA PRO A 75 10.96 15.09 -13.15
C PRO A 75 9.88 16.13 -13.41
N THR A 76 8.60 15.85 -13.12
CA THR A 76 7.46 16.67 -13.51
C THR A 76 6.57 17.14 -12.37
N ASP A 77 6.54 16.39 -11.24
CA ASP A 77 5.68 16.73 -10.10
C ASP A 77 6.50 17.35 -8.95
N PRO A 78 6.36 18.66 -8.68
CA PRO A 78 7.09 19.36 -7.60
C PRO A 78 6.87 18.76 -6.21
N ASN A 79 5.74 18.11 -5.95
CA ASN A 79 5.43 17.48 -4.65
C ASN A 79 6.20 16.18 -4.42
N LEU A 80 6.85 15.66 -5.45
CA LEU A 80 7.62 14.42 -5.44
C LEU A 80 9.10 14.67 -5.75
N MET A 81 9.57 15.91 -5.59
CA MET A 81 10.95 16.32 -5.81
C MET A 81 11.69 16.51 -4.49
N SER A 82 12.92 16.07 -4.42
CA SER A 82 13.85 16.48 -3.37
C SER A 82 14.11 17.99 -3.42
N PRO A 83 14.54 18.64 -2.34
CA PRO A 83 14.80 20.08 -2.33
C PRO A 83 15.77 20.54 -3.42
N ASP A 84 16.80 19.73 -3.70
CA ASP A 84 17.81 20.07 -4.72
C ASP A 84 17.22 19.98 -6.13
N VAL A 85 16.49 18.88 -6.42
CA VAL A 85 15.78 18.72 -7.69
C VAL A 85 14.73 19.80 -7.90
N LEU A 86 13.99 20.17 -6.84
CA LEU A 86 12.99 21.23 -6.90
C LEU A 86 13.63 22.60 -7.21
N SER A 87 14.81 22.86 -6.67
CA SER A 87 15.57 24.09 -6.94
C SER A 87 16.03 24.15 -8.40
N ALA A 88 16.58 23.06 -8.94
CA ALA A 88 16.98 22.95 -10.34
C ALA A 88 15.76 23.06 -11.29
N PHE A 89 14.64 22.43 -10.94
CA PHE A 89 13.38 22.51 -11.69
C PHE A 89 12.85 23.96 -11.77
N ARG A 90 12.86 24.70 -10.64
CA ARG A 90 12.44 26.10 -10.60
C ARG A 90 13.39 27.03 -11.34
N ALA A 91 14.67 26.69 -11.39
CA ALA A 91 15.68 27.44 -12.19
C ALA A 91 15.54 27.17 -13.69
N GLY A 92 14.72 26.21 -14.11
CA GLY A 92 14.57 25.84 -15.52
C GLY A 92 15.77 25.06 -16.08
N GLU A 93 16.53 24.40 -15.22
CA GLU A 93 17.67 23.59 -15.62
C GLU A 93 17.21 22.31 -16.35
N ASN A 94 18.04 21.82 -17.27
CA ASN A 94 17.78 20.55 -17.93
C ASN A 94 18.11 19.39 -16.98
N ILE A 95 17.08 18.74 -16.46
CA ILE A 95 17.21 17.64 -15.51
C ILE A 95 17.22 16.30 -16.29
N PRO A 96 18.32 15.54 -16.28
CA PRO A 96 18.37 14.25 -16.94
C PRO A 96 17.43 13.26 -16.25
N THR A 97 16.73 12.45 -17.05
CA THR A 97 15.75 11.49 -16.54
C THR A 97 16.08 10.07 -16.99
N THR A 98 15.63 9.09 -16.21
CA THR A 98 15.73 7.68 -16.53
C THR A 98 14.43 6.95 -16.14
N LYS A 99 14.15 5.84 -16.84
CA LYS A 99 13.00 5.00 -16.49
C LYS A 99 13.45 3.84 -15.62
N VAL A 100 12.86 3.75 -14.45
CA VAL A 100 13.14 2.69 -13.49
C VAL A 100 11.86 1.95 -13.11
N ARG A 101 12.03 0.73 -12.59
CA ARG A 101 10.93 0.01 -11.97
C ARG A 101 10.63 0.60 -10.61
N ILE A 102 9.37 0.51 -10.23
CA ILE A 102 8.96 0.88 -8.87
C ILE A 102 9.60 -0.11 -7.90
N ASN A 103 10.25 0.44 -6.86
CA ASN A 103 10.92 -0.36 -5.85
C ASN A 103 9.91 -0.88 -4.82
N MET A 104 10.14 -2.10 -4.37
CA MET A 104 9.61 -2.60 -3.10
C MET A 104 10.78 -2.68 -2.11
N VAL A 105 10.57 -2.08 -0.96
CA VAL A 105 11.54 -2.06 0.14
C VAL A 105 10.99 -2.90 1.27
N ASP A 106 11.72 -3.95 1.65
CA ASP A 106 11.39 -4.75 2.84
C ASP A 106 12.00 -4.08 4.08
N LEU A 107 11.19 -3.84 5.11
CA LEU A 107 11.65 -3.35 6.39
C LEU A 107 12.04 -4.53 7.30
N PRO A 108 13.31 -4.67 7.70
CA PRO A 108 13.72 -5.71 8.64
C PRO A 108 13.17 -5.42 10.05
N LEU A 109 12.75 -6.46 10.78
CA LEU A 109 12.25 -6.36 12.17
C LEU A 109 13.23 -5.67 13.14
N GLY A 110 14.52 -5.77 12.92
CA GLY A 110 15.54 -5.12 13.73
C GLY A 110 16.02 -3.77 13.17
N ALA A 111 15.23 -3.11 12.31
CA ALA A 111 15.62 -1.82 11.77
C ALA A 111 15.62 -0.75 12.86
N THR A 112 16.69 0.05 12.89
CA THR A 112 16.76 1.25 13.71
C THR A 112 16.13 2.43 13.01
N GLU A 113 15.70 3.44 13.76
CA GLU A 113 15.14 4.69 13.20
C GLU A 113 16.10 5.32 12.17
N ASP A 114 17.40 5.34 12.45
CA ASP A 114 18.42 5.85 11.56
C ASP A 114 18.44 5.13 10.20
N ARG A 115 18.28 3.82 10.22
CA ARG A 115 18.21 3.02 8.99
C ARG A 115 16.94 3.28 8.21
N VAL A 116 15.86 3.58 8.90
CA VAL A 116 14.55 3.87 8.29
C VAL A 116 14.50 5.27 7.71
N CYS A 117 14.74 6.28 8.55
CA CYS A 117 14.63 7.69 8.18
C CYS A 117 15.84 8.21 7.41
N GLY A 118 16.99 7.61 7.63
CA GLY A 118 18.29 8.12 7.19
C GLY A 118 19.05 8.82 8.32
N THR A 119 20.31 9.09 8.09
CA THR A 119 21.20 9.68 9.09
C THR A 119 21.96 10.87 8.53
N ILE A 120 22.31 11.82 9.41
CA ILE A 120 23.12 12.98 9.07
C ILE A 120 24.54 12.69 9.53
N ASP A 121 25.49 12.73 8.60
CA ASP A 121 26.93 12.68 8.91
C ASP A 121 27.37 14.05 9.42
N ILE A 122 27.39 14.19 10.73
CA ILE A 122 27.72 15.44 11.42
C ILE A 122 29.18 15.82 11.20
N GLU A 123 30.09 14.84 11.16
CA GLU A 123 31.51 15.10 10.93
C GLU A 123 31.74 15.76 9.57
N LYS A 124 31.15 15.24 8.51
CA LYS A 124 31.21 15.84 7.18
C LYS A 124 30.49 17.19 7.12
N ALA A 125 29.35 17.30 7.77
CA ALA A 125 28.61 18.56 7.82
C ALA A 125 29.44 19.71 8.46
N LEU A 126 30.17 19.40 9.50
CA LEU A 126 31.02 20.38 10.20
C LEU A 126 32.36 20.64 9.50
N THR A 127 32.96 19.63 8.87
CA THR A 127 34.29 19.77 8.22
C THR A 127 34.19 20.34 6.81
N GLU A 128 33.19 19.93 6.05
CA GLU A 128 33.04 20.30 4.63
C GLU A 128 31.99 21.38 4.38
N GLY A 129 31.21 21.75 5.42
CA GLY A 129 30.09 22.66 5.28
C GLY A 129 28.96 22.18 4.37
N THR A 130 28.99 20.88 4.01
CA THR A 130 28.02 20.24 3.15
C THR A 130 27.01 19.42 3.97
N LYS A 131 25.74 19.44 3.56
CA LYS A 131 24.72 18.58 4.18
C LYS A 131 24.95 17.13 3.75
N ALA A 132 25.80 16.42 4.47
CA ALA A 132 26.02 15.00 4.21
C ALA A 132 24.87 14.18 4.84
N PHE A 133 23.90 13.82 4.04
CA PHE A 133 22.78 12.97 4.42
C PHE A 133 22.90 11.60 3.76
N GLU A 134 22.78 10.56 4.56
CA GLU A 134 22.71 9.18 4.08
C GLU A 134 21.22 8.77 4.03
N PRO A 135 20.63 8.59 2.83
CA PRO A 135 19.22 8.26 2.68
C PRO A 135 18.87 6.90 3.27
N GLY A 136 17.82 6.85 4.07
CA GLY A 136 17.30 5.64 4.67
C GLY A 136 16.35 4.85 3.77
N LEU A 137 15.62 3.89 4.37
CA LEU A 137 14.67 3.04 3.66
C LEU A 137 13.46 3.82 3.14
N LEU A 138 13.02 4.87 3.85
CA LEU A 138 11.91 5.73 3.40
C LEU A 138 12.24 6.47 2.10
N ALA A 139 13.47 6.95 1.96
CA ALA A 139 13.94 7.55 0.72
C ALA A 139 13.91 6.55 -0.45
N LYS A 140 14.40 5.33 -0.21
CA LYS A 140 14.41 4.25 -1.20
C LYS A 140 13.02 3.76 -1.58
N ALA A 141 12.05 3.85 -0.66
CA ALA A 141 10.67 3.46 -0.87
C ALA A 141 9.85 4.54 -1.58
N ASN A 142 10.37 5.78 -1.70
CA ASN A 142 9.64 6.87 -2.33
C ASN A 142 9.13 6.47 -3.71
N ARG A 143 7.86 6.76 -3.98
CA ARG A 143 7.09 6.37 -5.18
C ARG A 143 6.96 4.85 -5.40
N GLY A 144 7.24 4.05 -4.35
CA GLY A 144 7.23 2.60 -4.36
C GLY A 144 6.32 1.98 -3.30
N ILE A 145 6.69 0.78 -2.88
CA ILE A 145 6.03 0.03 -1.81
C ILE A 145 7.02 -0.15 -0.65
N LEU A 146 6.57 0.14 0.56
CA LEU A 146 7.26 -0.26 1.79
C LEU A 146 6.49 -1.42 2.41
N TYR A 147 7.14 -2.57 2.50
CA TYR A 147 6.57 -3.76 3.13
C TYR A 147 7.16 -3.98 4.51
N VAL A 148 6.29 -4.15 5.48
CA VAL A 148 6.64 -4.42 6.88
C VAL A 148 6.05 -5.77 7.25
N ASP A 149 6.90 -6.77 7.36
CA ASP A 149 6.46 -8.10 7.82
C ASP A 149 6.39 -8.10 9.35
N GLU A 150 5.32 -8.69 9.89
CA GLU A 150 5.06 -8.75 11.35
C GLU A 150 5.13 -7.37 12.02
N VAL A 151 4.41 -6.40 11.48
CA VAL A 151 4.41 -5.00 11.95
C VAL A 151 4.05 -4.86 13.44
N ASN A 152 3.29 -5.81 13.98
CA ASN A 152 2.93 -5.90 15.40
C ASN A 152 4.13 -6.19 16.33
N LEU A 153 5.28 -6.61 15.78
CA LEU A 153 6.52 -6.84 16.53
C LEU A 153 7.48 -5.64 16.48
N LEU A 154 7.18 -4.62 15.67
CA LEU A 154 7.98 -3.40 15.63
C LEU A 154 7.71 -2.52 16.87
N ASP A 155 8.70 -1.69 17.21
CA ASP A 155 8.53 -0.62 18.18
C ASP A 155 7.43 0.35 17.72
N ASP A 156 6.51 0.70 18.62
CA ASP A 156 5.38 1.59 18.32
C ASP A 156 5.84 2.95 17.77
N HIS A 157 6.95 3.49 18.27
CA HIS A 157 7.50 4.74 17.78
C HIS A 157 7.91 4.63 16.30
N LEU A 158 8.51 3.50 15.92
CA LEU A 158 8.90 3.28 14.54
C LEU A 158 7.67 3.13 13.63
N VAL A 159 6.63 2.44 14.11
CA VAL A 159 5.35 2.35 13.37
C VAL A 159 4.72 3.73 13.19
N ASP A 160 4.74 4.59 14.22
CA ASP A 160 4.27 5.97 14.15
C ASP A 160 5.02 6.76 13.06
N VAL A 161 6.34 6.70 13.03
CA VAL A 161 7.18 7.37 12.01
C VAL A 161 6.84 6.90 10.59
N LEU A 162 6.65 5.59 10.41
CA LEU A 162 6.25 5.02 9.11
C LEU A 162 4.89 5.54 8.65
N LEU A 163 3.90 5.53 9.55
CA LEU A 163 2.54 5.95 9.24
C LEU A 163 2.44 7.47 9.01
N ASP A 164 3.18 8.26 9.77
CA ASP A 164 3.24 9.71 9.58
C ASP A 164 3.91 10.09 8.26
N SER A 165 4.99 9.42 7.90
CA SER A 165 5.66 9.60 6.60
C SER A 165 4.75 9.18 5.45
N ALA A 166 4.05 8.04 5.57
CA ALA A 166 3.09 7.57 4.56
C ALA A 166 1.92 8.56 4.38
N ALA A 167 1.43 9.15 5.48
CA ALA A 167 0.31 10.09 5.46
C ALA A 167 0.69 11.48 4.91
N SER A 168 1.85 12.02 5.32
CA SER A 168 2.34 13.33 4.89
C SER A 168 2.96 13.29 3.48
N GLY A 169 3.54 12.16 3.10
CA GLY A 169 4.36 11.99 1.90
C GLY A 169 5.77 12.57 2.03
N TRP A 170 6.18 12.95 3.24
CA TRP A 170 7.47 13.54 3.55
C TRP A 170 8.09 12.90 4.79
N ASN A 171 9.42 12.81 4.79
CA ASN A 171 10.21 12.44 5.95
C ASN A 171 11.11 13.60 6.34
N THR A 172 11.13 13.94 7.63
CA THR A 172 11.99 15.00 8.17
C THR A 172 12.90 14.39 9.24
N VAL A 173 14.20 14.57 9.05
CA VAL A 173 15.23 14.12 10.00
C VAL A 173 15.87 15.35 10.62
N GLU A 174 15.78 15.46 11.94
CA GLU A 174 16.35 16.57 12.70
C GLU A 174 17.39 16.04 13.69
N ARG A 175 18.63 16.51 13.56
CA ARG A 175 19.72 16.19 14.48
C ARG A 175 20.62 17.39 14.69
N GLU A 176 20.90 17.71 15.94
CA GLU A 176 21.83 18.78 16.37
C GLU A 176 21.62 20.13 15.64
N GLY A 177 20.36 20.48 15.42
CA GLY A 177 19.98 21.73 14.75
C GLY A 177 20.06 21.69 13.23
N ILE A 178 20.40 20.54 12.62
CA ILE A 178 20.32 20.32 11.17
C ILE A 178 19.00 19.61 10.88
N SER A 179 18.19 20.18 9.98
CA SER A 179 16.93 19.59 9.51
C SER A 179 17.04 19.29 8.02
N ILE A 180 16.75 18.04 7.65
CA ILE A 180 16.69 17.58 6.26
C ILE A 180 15.31 16.98 6.02
N CYS A 181 14.66 17.42 4.96
CA CYS A 181 13.36 16.96 4.54
C CYS A 181 13.46 16.40 3.13
N HIS A 182 12.87 15.22 2.89
CA HIS A 182 12.82 14.60 1.58
C HIS A 182 11.45 13.95 1.32
N PRO A 183 11.06 13.76 0.04
CA PRO A 183 9.82 13.07 -0.28
C PRO A 183 9.89 11.60 0.15
N ALA A 184 8.81 11.11 0.73
CA ALA A 184 8.64 9.75 1.22
C ALA A 184 7.20 9.26 0.96
N ARG A 185 6.74 9.40 -0.28
CA ARG A 185 5.40 8.96 -0.67
C ARG A 185 5.45 7.51 -1.16
N PHE A 186 4.95 6.59 -0.39
CA PHE A 186 4.96 5.15 -0.68
C PHE A 186 3.64 4.51 -0.27
N ILE A 187 3.36 3.33 -0.82
CA ILE A 187 2.26 2.47 -0.36
C ILE A 187 2.79 1.63 0.79
N LEU A 188 2.24 1.84 1.99
CA LEU A 188 2.59 1.05 3.16
C LEU A 188 1.77 -0.24 3.18
N ILE A 189 2.43 -1.39 3.22
CA ILE A 189 1.79 -2.69 3.40
C ILE A 189 2.38 -3.31 4.65
N GLY A 190 1.58 -3.40 5.71
CA GLY A 190 1.93 -4.10 6.93
C GLY A 190 1.31 -5.49 6.96
N SER A 191 2.06 -6.50 7.35
CA SER A 191 1.50 -7.82 7.68
C SER A 191 1.58 -8.08 9.17
N GLY A 192 0.65 -8.89 9.68
CA GLY A 192 0.65 -9.33 11.07
C GLY A 192 0.01 -10.70 11.24
N ASN A 193 0.31 -11.31 12.39
CA ASN A 193 -0.35 -12.53 12.84
C ASN A 193 -1.17 -12.20 14.10
N PRO A 194 -2.48 -12.48 14.14
CA PRO A 194 -3.31 -12.24 15.31
C PRO A 194 -2.80 -12.93 16.58
N GLU A 195 -2.10 -14.07 16.45
CA GLU A 195 -1.55 -14.83 17.58
C GLU A 195 -0.36 -14.13 18.25
N GLU A 196 0.33 -13.24 17.55
CA GLU A 196 1.51 -12.52 18.04
C GLU A 196 1.17 -11.17 18.69
N GLY A 197 -0.12 -10.87 18.75
CA GLY A 197 -0.64 -9.62 19.31
C GLY A 197 -1.22 -8.72 18.24
N GLU A 198 -1.91 -7.70 18.68
CA GLU A 198 -2.55 -6.70 17.81
C GLU A 198 -1.83 -5.36 17.95
N LEU A 199 -1.84 -4.61 16.86
CA LEU A 199 -1.44 -3.21 16.91
C LEU A 199 -2.39 -2.43 17.81
N ARG A 200 -1.86 -1.40 18.48
CA ARG A 200 -2.69 -0.45 19.21
C ARG A 200 -3.76 0.13 18.31
N PRO A 201 -4.99 0.31 18.79
CA PRO A 201 -6.09 0.85 17.95
C PRO A 201 -5.74 2.16 17.24
N GLN A 202 -4.96 3.04 17.90
CA GLN A 202 -4.54 4.31 17.32
C GLN A 202 -3.61 4.15 16.11
N LEU A 203 -2.76 3.11 16.12
CA LEU A 203 -1.88 2.81 15.00
C LEU A 203 -2.65 2.10 13.89
N LEU A 204 -3.53 1.18 14.27
CA LEU A 204 -4.37 0.44 13.33
C LEU A 204 -5.29 1.38 12.55
N ASP A 205 -5.89 2.39 13.21
CA ASP A 205 -6.73 3.41 12.56
C ASP A 205 -5.99 4.22 11.50
N ARG A 206 -4.68 4.35 11.57
CA ARG A 206 -3.89 5.09 10.58
C ARG A 206 -3.74 4.36 9.25
N PHE A 207 -3.85 3.02 9.23
CA PHE A 207 -3.93 2.27 7.97
C PHE A 207 -5.25 2.57 7.26
N GLY A 208 -5.19 2.74 5.95
CA GLY A 208 -6.38 2.99 5.14
C GLY A 208 -7.30 1.78 5.09
N MET A 209 -6.75 0.62 4.79
CA MET A 209 -7.48 -0.63 4.64
C MET A 209 -6.94 -1.72 5.57
N HIS A 210 -7.82 -2.65 5.90
CA HIS A 210 -7.51 -3.84 6.68
C HIS A 210 -8.07 -5.06 5.98
N ALA A 211 -7.20 -5.96 5.53
CA ALA A 211 -7.56 -7.22 4.88
C ALA A 211 -7.30 -8.39 5.83
N GLN A 212 -8.22 -9.36 5.84
CA GLN A 212 -8.06 -10.61 6.57
C GLN A 212 -7.80 -11.74 5.59
N ILE A 213 -6.70 -12.46 5.81
CA ILE A 213 -6.39 -13.67 5.07
C ILE A 213 -6.72 -14.86 5.95
N LYS A 214 -7.59 -15.72 5.45
CA LYS A 214 -7.91 -16.99 6.08
C LYS A 214 -7.17 -18.11 5.34
N THR A 215 -6.74 -19.10 6.07
CA THR A 215 -6.21 -20.32 5.46
C THR A 215 -7.29 -20.97 4.59
N VAL A 216 -6.95 -21.30 3.36
CA VAL A 216 -7.84 -21.99 2.41
C VAL A 216 -8.34 -23.28 3.04
N LYS A 217 -9.66 -23.43 3.15
CA LYS A 217 -10.29 -24.59 3.83
C LYS A 217 -10.74 -25.69 2.89
N LEU A 218 -11.07 -25.33 1.64
CA LEU A 218 -11.53 -26.30 0.64
C LEU A 218 -10.37 -27.20 0.21
N PRO A 219 -10.49 -28.54 0.31
CA PRO A 219 -9.41 -29.45 -0.05
C PRO A 219 -8.93 -29.30 -1.49
N GLU A 220 -9.84 -29.05 -2.42
CA GLU A 220 -9.56 -28.87 -3.85
C GLU A 220 -8.67 -27.64 -4.09
N GLU A 221 -9.00 -26.52 -3.47
CA GLU A 221 -8.19 -25.29 -3.57
C GLU A 221 -6.81 -25.47 -2.91
N ARG A 222 -6.74 -26.19 -1.80
CA ARG A 222 -5.46 -26.51 -1.13
C ARG A 222 -4.55 -27.35 -2.02
N VAL A 223 -5.12 -28.36 -2.69
CA VAL A 223 -4.37 -29.18 -3.66
C VAL A 223 -3.87 -28.31 -4.80
N GLN A 224 -4.74 -27.45 -5.36
CA GLN A 224 -4.36 -26.55 -6.44
C GLN A 224 -3.20 -25.61 -6.03
N VAL A 225 -3.27 -25.00 -4.84
CA VAL A 225 -2.19 -24.14 -4.32
C VAL A 225 -0.87 -24.90 -4.23
N VAL A 226 -0.89 -26.14 -3.75
CA VAL A 226 0.32 -26.97 -3.62
C VAL A 226 0.86 -27.38 -4.98
N GLU A 227 0.00 -27.78 -5.92
CA GLU A 227 0.40 -28.17 -7.28
C GLU A 227 1.01 -26.99 -8.03
N GLU A 228 0.35 -25.82 -8.04
CA GLU A 228 0.86 -24.62 -8.70
C GLU A 228 2.19 -24.15 -8.07
N ARG A 229 2.31 -24.25 -6.74
CA ARG A 229 3.58 -23.92 -6.08
C ARG A 229 4.69 -24.88 -6.46
N THR A 230 4.42 -26.16 -6.50
CA THR A 230 5.39 -27.19 -6.91
C THR A 230 5.83 -27.02 -8.35
N GLU A 231 4.89 -26.70 -9.24
CA GLU A 231 5.18 -26.42 -10.64
C GLU A 231 6.04 -25.16 -10.78
N PHE A 232 5.70 -24.08 -10.06
CA PHE A 232 6.52 -22.86 -10.06
C PHE A 232 7.94 -23.12 -9.56
N ASP A 233 8.10 -23.87 -8.48
CA ASP A 233 9.42 -24.17 -7.91
C ASP A 233 10.28 -25.03 -8.85
N SER A 234 9.67 -25.88 -9.67
CA SER A 234 10.36 -26.73 -10.66
C SER A 234 10.71 -25.98 -11.96
N SER A 235 9.81 -25.16 -12.47
CA SER A 235 9.97 -24.45 -13.75
C SER A 235 9.40 -23.02 -13.70
N PRO A 236 10.04 -22.06 -12.99
CA PRO A 236 9.49 -20.73 -12.77
C PRO A 236 9.15 -19.97 -14.06
N LYS A 237 10.00 -20.08 -15.10
CA LYS A 237 9.80 -19.40 -16.39
C LYS A 237 8.59 -19.91 -17.14
N GLU A 238 8.45 -21.22 -17.25
CA GLU A 238 7.33 -21.86 -17.94
C GLU A 238 6.02 -21.58 -17.22
N PHE A 239 6.03 -21.67 -15.88
CA PHE A 239 4.86 -21.36 -15.06
C PHE A 239 4.42 -19.90 -15.28
N ARG A 240 5.35 -18.94 -15.25
CA ARG A 240 5.03 -17.53 -15.48
C ARG A 240 4.41 -17.30 -16.85
N SER A 241 4.94 -17.94 -17.89
CA SER A 241 4.42 -17.79 -19.25
C SER A 241 2.95 -18.22 -19.40
N LYS A 242 2.47 -19.14 -18.56
CA LYS A 242 1.04 -19.52 -18.53
C LYS A 242 0.13 -18.38 -18.08
N TYR A 243 0.67 -17.45 -17.26
CA TYR A 243 -0.08 -16.35 -16.67
C TYR A 243 0.21 -14.99 -17.32
N ASP A 244 1.07 -14.91 -18.33
CA ASP A 244 1.48 -13.66 -18.97
C ASP A 244 0.29 -12.86 -19.50
N ASP A 245 -0.69 -13.49 -20.16
CA ASP A 245 -1.87 -12.81 -20.67
C ASP A 245 -2.75 -12.26 -19.56
N LYS A 246 -3.00 -13.05 -18.50
CA LYS A 246 -3.79 -12.60 -17.35
C LYS A 246 -3.08 -11.48 -16.59
N GLN A 247 -1.76 -11.59 -16.45
CA GLN A 247 -0.93 -10.57 -15.81
C GLN A 247 -0.99 -9.26 -16.61
N ALA A 248 -0.87 -9.33 -17.93
CA ALA A 248 -0.98 -8.16 -18.81
C ALA A 248 -2.37 -7.51 -18.75
N GLU A 249 -3.44 -8.30 -18.61
CA GLU A 249 -4.81 -7.78 -18.44
C GLU A 249 -4.92 -6.98 -17.12
N VAL A 250 -4.42 -7.50 -16.01
CA VAL A 250 -4.44 -6.80 -14.71
C VAL A 250 -3.62 -5.51 -14.78
N ILE A 251 -2.42 -5.55 -15.35
CA ILE A 251 -1.56 -4.36 -15.53
C ILE A 251 -2.29 -3.29 -16.35
N ASN A 252 -2.94 -3.68 -17.43
CA ASN A 252 -3.69 -2.76 -18.29
C ASN A 252 -4.87 -2.14 -17.54
N LYS A 253 -5.66 -2.95 -16.81
CA LYS A 253 -6.77 -2.46 -15.98
C LYS A 253 -6.30 -1.45 -14.93
N VAL A 254 -5.21 -1.75 -14.23
CA VAL A 254 -4.63 -0.84 -13.23
C VAL A 254 -4.15 0.46 -13.88
N THR A 255 -3.49 0.38 -15.01
CA THR A 255 -2.99 1.55 -15.74
C THR A 255 -4.12 2.46 -16.19
N LEU A 256 -5.18 1.88 -16.78
CA LEU A 256 -6.38 2.62 -17.19
C LEU A 256 -7.11 3.22 -15.99
N ALA A 257 -7.24 2.47 -14.90
CA ALA A 257 -7.87 2.94 -13.67
C ALA A 257 -7.14 4.16 -13.07
N ARG A 258 -5.81 4.12 -13.03
CA ARG A 258 -5.00 5.26 -12.56
C ARG A 258 -5.18 6.51 -13.43
N ALA A 259 -5.28 6.33 -14.73
CA ALA A 259 -5.53 7.44 -15.65
C ALA A 259 -6.96 8.01 -15.50
N LEU A 260 -7.94 7.14 -15.23
CA LEU A 260 -9.34 7.51 -15.06
C LEU A 260 -9.65 8.15 -13.70
N LEU A 261 -8.92 7.78 -12.64
CA LEU A 261 -9.19 8.17 -11.25
C LEU A 261 -9.46 9.67 -11.03
N PRO A 262 -8.72 10.62 -11.66
CA PRO A 262 -8.98 12.05 -11.50
C PRO A 262 -10.38 12.48 -11.98
N GLU A 263 -10.97 11.75 -12.92
CA GLU A 263 -12.27 12.04 -13.52
C GLU A 263 -13.44 11.34 -12.79
N VAL A 264 -13.15 10.50 -11.80
CA VAL A 264 -14.19 9.76 -11.07
C VAL A 264 -14.87 10.65 -10.05
N GLU A 265 -16.18 10.78 -10.19
CA GLU A 265 -17.05 11.55 -9.29
C GLU A 265 -17.78 10.63 -8.31
N VAL A 266 -17.96 11.13 -7.08
CA VAL A 266 -18.80 10.47 -6.06
C VAL A 266 -20.09 11.27 -5.93
N PRO A 267 -21.25 10.71 -6.29
CA PRO A 267 -22.53 11.37 -6.12
C PRO A 267 -22.81 11.77 -4.67
N MET A 268 -23.56 12.84 -4.47
CA MET A 268 -23.81 13.38 -3.12
C MET A 268 -24.62 12.42 -2.24
N ASP A 269 -25.54 11.69 -2.81
CA ASP A 269 -26.31 10.65 -2.13
C ASP A 269 -25.43 9.50 -1.61
N ILE A 270 -24.44 9.06 -2.41
CA ILE A 270 -23.44 8.06 -2.00
C ILE A 270 -22.61 8.58 -0.82
N ARG A 271 -22.15 9.86 -0.89
CA ARG A 271 -21.38 10.46 0.21
C ARG A 271 -22.19 10.50 1.51
N LEU A 272 -23.46 10.89 1.42
CA LEU A 272 -24.36 10.91 2.58
C LEU A 272 -24.57 9.52 3.17
N LYS A 273 -24.79 8.51 2.34
CA LYS A 273 -24.95 7.12 2.78
C LYS A 273 -23.68 6.59 3.45
N VAL A 274 -22.49 6.85 2.87
CA VAL A 274 -21.20 6.45 3.49
C VAL A 274 -21.03 7.10 4.86
N SER A 275 -21.30 8.40 4.98
CA SER A 275 -21.23 9.09 6.27
C SER A 275 -22.29 8.58 7.27
N GLN A 276 -23.47 8.21 6.81
CA GLN A 276 -24.48 7.59 7.65
C GLN A 276 -24.02 6.24 8.20
N VAL A 277 -23.44 5.37 7.35
CA VAL A 277 -22.86 4.09 7.81
C VAL A 277 -21.76 4.32 8.86
N CYS A 278 -20.84 5.27 8.65
CA CYS A 278 -19.79 5.60 9.61
C CYS A 278 -20.38 6.09 10.96
N ALA A 279 -21.45 6.91 10.91
CA ALA A 279 -22.14 7.42 12.09
C ALA A 279 -22.88 6.32 12.87
N GLU A 280 -23.60 5.44 12.18
CA GLU A 280 -24.33 4.32 12.81
C GLU A 280 -23.37 3.26 13.40
N LEU A 281 -22.18 3.11 12.84
CA LEU A 281 -21.12 2.25 13.37
C LEU A 281 -20.32 2.89 14.50
N ASP A 282 -20.58 4.15 14.85
CA ASP A 282 -19.85 4.93 15.87
C ASP A 282 -18.33 4.96 15.57
N VAL A 283 -17.98 5.19 14.29
CA VAL A 283 -16.57 5.32 13.86
C VAL A 283 -16.01 6.66 14.31
N ASP A 284 -14.86 6.62 14.99
CA ASP A 284 -14.22 7.82 15.51
C ASP A 284 -13.64 8.70 14.36
N GLY A 285 -13.97 9.99 14.38
CA GLY A 285 -13.45 10.98 13.42
C GLY A 285 -14.02 10.84 12.00
N LEU A 286 -13.33 11.43 11.03
CA LEU A 286 -13.74 11.45 9.61
C LEU A 286 -12.84 10.61 8.69
N ARG A 287 -11.91 9.87 9.25
CA ARG A 287 -10.97 9.07 8.45
C ARG A 287 -11.69 7.92 7.75
N GLY A 288 -12.67 7.29 8.40
CA GLY A 288 -13.51 6.26 7.82
C GLY A 288 -14.21 6.74 6.55
N ASP A 289 -14.85 7.91 6.61
CA ASP A 289 -15.52 8.55 5.46
C ASP A 289 -14.56 8.84 4.31
N LEU A 290 -13.41 9.45 4.63
CA LEU A 290 -12.41 9.82 3.63
C LEU A 290 -11.83 8.60 2.93
N VAL A 291 -11.44 7.59 3.69
CA VAL A 291 -10.81 6.38 3.13
C VAL A 291 -11.81 5.58 2.31
N THR A 292 -13.05 5.39 2.81
CA THR A 292 -14.10 4.69 2.08
C THR A 292 -14.42 5.39 0.76
N THR A 293 -14.53 6.73 0.78
CA THR A 293 -14.76 7.52 -0.44
C THR A 293 -13.63 7.37 -1.46
N ARG A 294 -12.36 7.42 -1.02
CA ARG A 294 -11.20 7.23 -1.90
C ARG A 294 -11.16 5.82 -2.48
N ALA A 295 -11.38 4.83 -1.64
CA ALA A 295 -11.39 3.43 -2.05
C ALA A 295 -12.51 3.12 -3.03
N ALA A 296 -13.72 3.66 -2.82
CA ALA A 296 -14.83 3.52 -3.75
C ALA A 296 -14.56 4.19 -5.11
N ARG A 297 -13.86 5.35 -5.11
CA ARG A 297 -13.38 5.97 -6.36
C ARG A 297 -12.38 5.08 -7.10
N ALA A 298 -11.45 4.48 -6.37
CA ALA A 298 -10.49 3.55 -6.96
C ALA A 298 -11.19 2.30 -7.52
N ALA A 299 -12.21 1.77 -6.84
CA ALA A 299 -13.02 0.65 -7.30
C ALA A 299 -13.81 0.99 -8.57
N ALA A 300 -14.46 2.16 -8.62
CA ALA A 300 -15.16 2.65 -9.82
C ALA A 300 -14.18 2.81 -11.00
N ALA A 301 -13.01 3.40 -10.76
CA ALA A 301 -11.96 3.53 -11.77
C ALA A 301 -11.48 2.16 -12.29
N PHE A 302 -11.30 1.19 -11.41
CA PHE A 302 -10.91 -0.18 -11.77
C PHE A 302 -11.97 -0.91 -12.59
N ARG A 303 -13.24 -0.62 -12.34
CA ARG A 303 -14.38 -1.08 -13.15
C ARG A 303 -14.51 -0.33 -14.49
N GLY A 304 -13.80 0.78 -14.66
CA GLY A 304 -13.85 1.64 -15.86
C GLY A 304 -14.99 2.66 -15.84
N SER A 305 -15.56 2.99 -14.69
CA SER A 305 -16.64 3.97 -14.51
C SER A 305 -16.13 5.30 -13.99
N LYS A 306 -16.72 6.39 -14.48
CA LYS A 306 -16.49 7.76 -13.98
C LYS A 306 -17.39 8.15 -12.81
N ILE A 307 -18.34 7.29 -12.44
CA ILE A 307 -19.30 7.54 -11.38
C ILE A 307 -19.27 6.35 -10.42
N VAL A 308 -19.13 6.64 -9.13
CA VAL A 308 -19.19 5.65 -8.04
C VAL A 308 -20.62 5.17 -7.85
N THR A 309 -20.80 3.87 -7.68
CA THR A 309 -22.08 3.21 -7.39
C THR A 309 -22.08 2.55 -6.02
N ASP A 310 -23.25 2.10 -5.58
CA ASP A 310 -23.43 1.35 -4.31
C ASP A 310 -22.52 0.08 -4.30
N GLU A 311 -22.36 -0.59 -5.44
CA GLU A 311 -21.52 -1.78 -5.59
C GLU A 311 -20.03 -1.47 -5.33
N ASP A 312 -19.56 -0.30 -5.79
CA ASP A 312 -18.17 0.12 -5.56
C ASP A 312 -17.92 0.37 -4.06
N VAL A 313 -18.91 0.94 -3.36
CA VAL A 313 -18.84 1.14 -1.90
C VAL A 313 -18.89 -0.20 -1.19
N TYR A 314 -19.80 -1.10 -1.58
CA TYR A 314 -19.91 -2.44 -1.00
C TYR A 314 -18.58 -3.21 -1.06
N ALA A 315 -17.91 -3.14 -2.21
CA ALA A 315 -16.63 -3.84 -2.42
C ALA A 315 -15.51 -3.40 -1.47
N VAL A 316 -15.54 -2.17 -0.97
CA VAL A 316 -14.43 -1.59 -0.18
C VAL A 316 -14.79 -1.31 1.28
N ILE A 317 -16.06 -1.18 1.64
CA ILE A 317 -16.47 -0.62 2.93
C ILE A 317 -16.00 -1.47 4.11
N THR A 318 -16.07 -2.78 4.00
CA THR A 318 -15.58 -3.70 5.04
C THR A 318 -14.07 -3.57 5.23
N LEU A 319 -13.31 -3.47 4.14
CA LEU A 319 -11.85 -3.26 4.19
C LEU A 319 -11.47 -1.93 4.85
N CYS A 320 -12.32 -0.91 4.69
CA CYS A 320 -12.07 0.43 5.22
C CYS A 320 -12.51 0.61 6.68
N LEU A 321 -13.55 -0.09 7.13
CA LEU A 321 -14.21 0.21 8.41
C LEU A 321 -14.04 -0.85 9.50
N ARG A 322 -13.82 -2.15 9.16
CA ARG A 322 -13.79 -3.22 10.18
C ARG A 322 -12.83 -2.95 11.34
N HIS A 323 -11.65 -2.41 11.06
CA HIS A 323 -10.61 -2.14 12.05
C HIS A 323 -10.81 -0.83 12.82
N ARG A 324 -11.84 -0.05 12.47
CA ARG A 324 -12.20 1.23 13.11
C ARG A 324 -13.34 1.07 14.11
N LEU A 325 -13.95 -0.11 14.14
CA LEU A 325 -15.03 -0.39 15.08
C LEU A 325 -14.48 -0.57 16.49
N ARG A 326 -15.23 -0.08 17.46
CA ARG A 326 -14.93 -0.38 18.87
C ARG A 326 -15.20 -1.86 19.11
N LYS A 327 -14.18 -2.57 19.59
CA LYS A 327 -14.33 -3.98 19.96
C LYS A 327 -15.30 -4.10 21.12
N ASP A 328 -16.38 -4.83 20.91
CA ASP A 328 -17.27 -5.27 21.97
C ASP A 328 -16.90 -6.72 22.34
N PRO A 329 -16.28 -6.95 23.51
CA PRO A 329 -15.88 -8.30 23.92
C PRO A 329 -17.06 -9.27 24.08
N MET A 330 -18.28 -8.75 24.15
CA MET A 330 -19.50 -9.54 24.29
C MET A 330 -20.25 -9.74 22.96
N ALA A 331 -19.82 -9.09 21.88
CA ALA A 331 -20.47 -9.27 20.58
C ALA A 331 -20.16 -10.63 20.00
N SER A 332 -21.21 -11.35 19.63
CA SER A 332 -21.10 -12.64 18.93
C SER A 332 -20.90 -12.50 17.41
N ILE A 333 -21.00 -11.27 16.89
CA ILE A 333 -20.98 -10.97 15.45
C ILE A 333 -19.58 -10.46 15.10
N ASP A 334 -19.03 -10.99 14.00
CA ASP A 334 -17.76 -10.53 13.42
C ASP A 334 -17.87 -9.06 12.96
N GLU A 335 -16.82 -8.28 13.21
CA GLU A 335 -16.77 -6.85 12.87
C GLU A 335 -17.08 -6.56 11.40
N GLY A 336 -16.63 -7.44 10.49
CA GLY A 336 -16.93 -7.32 9.07
C GLY A 336 -18.41 -7.52 8.76
N SER A 337 -19.06 -8.50 9.39
CA SER A 337 -20.50 -8.75 9.26
C SER A 337 -21.32 -7.58 9.78
N ARG A 338 -20.91 -6.97 10.90
CA ARG A 338 -21.57 -5.77 11.44
C ARG A 338 -21.52 -4.59 10.46
N VAL A 339 -20.39 -4.38 9.79
CA VAL A 339 -20.28 -3.34 8.75
C VAL A 339 -21.26 -3.60 7.62
N LEU A 340 -21.37 -4.84 7.15
CA LEU A 340 -22.27 -5.21 6.05
C LEU A 340 -23.76 -5.12 6.43
N GLU A 341 -24.13 -5.44 7.67
CA GLU A 341 -25.50 -5.27 8.17
C GLU A 341 -25.92 -3.80 8.13
N VAL A 342 -25.09 -2.91 8.67
CA VAL A 342 -25.37 -1.47 8.66
C VAL A 342 -25.36 -0.91 7.23
N PHE A 343 -24.42 -1.35 6.39
CA PHE A 343 -24.41 -0.99 4.98
C PHE A 343 -25.72 -1.37 4.30
N SER A 344 -26.19 -2.63 4.47
CA SER A 344 -27.42 -3.10 3.85
C SER A 344 -28.63 -2.30 4.30
N ALA A 345 -28.71 -1.96 5.59
CA ALA A 345 -29.79 -1.14 6.13
C ALA A 345 -29.81 0.28 5.53
N VAL A 346 -28.65 0.94 5.42
CA VAL A 346 -28.53 2.32 4.93
C VAL A 346 -28.72 2.41 3.42
N PHE A 347 -28.17 1.43 2.66
CA PHE A 347 -28.26 1.42 1.20
C PHE A 347 -29.54 0.78 0.66
N GLY A 348 -30.35 0.15 1.52
CA GLY A 348 -31.64 -0.41 1.14
C GLY A 348 -31.57 -1.78 0.48
N TYR A 349 -30.55 -2.57 0.79
CA TYR A 349 -30.48 -3.97 0.39
C TYR A 349 -31.25 -4.82 1.42
N GLU A 350 -32.29 -5.50 0.97
CA GLU A 350 -32.96 -6.51 1.79
C GLU A 350 -32.01 -7.69 2.05
N GLN A 351 -31.98 -8.17 3.30
CA GLN A 351 -31.18 -9.31 3.72
C GLN A 351 -31.72 -10.64 3.18
#